data_0b67db9133f879d8e109ac2cdf34ad21
#
_entry.id   0b67db9133f879d8e109ac2cdf34ad21
#
_cell.length_a   1.000
_cell.length_b   1.000
_cell.length_c   1.000
_cell.angle_alpha   90.00
_cell.angle_beta   90.00
_cell.angle_gamma   90.00
#
_symmetry.space_group_name_H-M   'P 1'
#
loop_
_entity.id
_entity.type
_entity.pdbx_description
1 polymer ?
#
loop_
_entity_poly.entity_id
_entity_poly.type
_entity_poly.pdbx_seq_one_letter_code
_entity_poly.pdbx_strand_id
1 'polypeptide(L)'
;AVEAGLTAEKVHEWATTLRPSAVNLALPRFRSTAQLDLKDVLSGLGMPDAFDPSKADFSGITGRRDIALSAVVHKAFVEVEEKGTEAAAATAVVGVRMSAIPRPPVVFRADRPFLYLIRDTKSGAILFIGRLEKP
;
A
#
# COMPACT_ATOMS: atom_id res chain seq x y z
N ALA A 1 -4.97 4.98 -16.98
CA ALA A 1 -6.40 4.62 -16.99
C ALA A 1 -6.86 3.97 -15.68
N VAL A 2 -6.10 3.01 -15.10
CA VAL A 2 -6.49 2.34 -13.83
C VAL A 2 -6.49 3.32 -12.65
N GLU A 3 -5.51 4.21 -12.54
CA GLU A 3 -5.40 5.21 -11.46
C GLU A 3 -6.61 6.14 -11.37
N ALA A 4 -7.10 6.62 -12.51
CA ALA A 4 -8.25 7.53 -12.55
C ALA A 4 -9.57 6.88 -12.06
N GLY A 5 -9.62 5.55 -12.01
CA GLY A 5 -10.77 4.79 -11.54
C GLY A 5 -10.54 4.12 -10.18
N LEU A 6 -9.40 4.36 -9.52
CA LEU A 6 -9.09 3.73 -8.24
C LEU A 6 -9.78 4.50 -7.12
N THR A 7 -10.76 3.85 -6.49
CA THR A 7 -11.47 4.36 -5.31
C THR A 7 -11.37 3.36 -4.16
N ALA A 8 -11.63 3.81 -2.94
CA ALA A 8 -11.65 2.93 -1.77
C ALA A 8 -12.68 1.81 -1.89
N GLU A 9 -13.85 2.12 -2.46
CA GLU A 9 -14.93 1.17 -2.71
C GLU A 9 -14.49 0.07 -3.68
N LYS A 10 -13.80 0.42 -4.79
CA LYS A 10 -13.27 -0.56 -5.74
C LYS A 10 -12.22 -1.46 -5.14
N VAL A 11 -11.30 -0.90 -4.34
CA VAL A 11 -10.30 -1.72 -3.63
C VAL A 11 -10.98 -2.70 -2.69
N HIS A 12 -12.01 -2.25 -1.99
CA HIS A 12 -12.79 -3.12 -1.10
C HIS A 12 -13.52 -4.22 -1.90
N GLU A 13 -14.19 -3.88 -2.99
CA GLU A 13 -14.86 -4.82 -3.88
C GLU A 13 -13.89 -5.89 -4.39
N TRP A 14 -12.74 -5.48 -4.93
CA TRP A 14 -11.73 -6.44 -5.39
C TRP A 14 -11.25 -7.35 -4.26
N ALA A 15 -10.93 -6.79 -3.09
CA ALA A 15 -10.45 -7.58 -1.97
C ALA A 15 -11.47 -8.62 -1.47
N THR A 16 -12.77 -8.32 -1.52
CA THR A 16 -13.84 -9.22 -1.09
C THR A 16 -14.21 -10.27 -2.14
N THR A 17 -13.94 -10.00 -3.42
CA THR A 17 -14.21 -10.94 -4.52
C THR A 17 -13.07 -11.92 -4.79
N LEU A 18 -11.89 -11.70 -4.22
CA LEU A 18 -10.76 -12.63 -4.37
C LEU A 18 -11.13 -14.04 -3.90
N ARG A 19 -10.68 -15.03 -4.67
CA ARG A 19 -10.83 -16.44 -4.32
C ARG A 19 -9.45 -17.11 -4.39
N PRO A 20 -9.11 -18.00 -3.47
CA PRO A 20 -7.89 -18.79 -3.54
C PRO A 20 -7.82 -19.58 -4.86
N SER A 21 -6.74 -19.46 -5.57
CA SER A 21 -6.46 -20.19 -6.79
C SER A 21 -4.97 -20.48 -6.92
N ALA A 22 -4.62 -21.53 -7.67
CA ALA A 22 -3.23 -21.79 -8.02
C ALA A 22 -2.77 -20.77 -9.07
N VAL A 23 -1.73 -20.02 -8.76
CA VAL A 23 -1.17 -18.96 -9.63
C VAL A 23 0.32 -19.19 -9.80
N ASN A 24 0.77 -19.16 -11.05
CA ASN A 24 2.18 -19.05 -11.37
C ASN A 24 2.51 -17.55 -11.49
N LEU A 25 3.10 -17.00 -10.44
CA LEU A 25 3.35 -15.57 -10.29
C LEU A 25 4.79 -15.23 -10.68
N ALA A 26 4.97 -14.31 -11.63
CA ALA A 26 6.22 -13.61 -11.89
C ALA A 26 6.09 -12.14 -11.49
N LEU A 27 6.65 -11.80 -10.34
CA LEU A 27 6.71 -10.43 -9.79
C LEU A 27 8.17 -9.99 -9.76
N PRO A 28 8.53 -8.81 -10.29
CA PRO A 28 9.91 -8.33 -10.22
C PRO A 28 10.30 -8.01 -8.77
N ARG A 29 11.59 -8.15 -8.46
CA ARG A 29 12.15 -7.56 -7.25
C ARG A 29 12.26 -6.06 -7.46
N PHE A 30 11.87 -5.28 -6.48
CA PHE A 30 12.03 -3.84 -6.56
C PHE A 30 12.17 -3.20 -5.19
N ARG A 31 12.77 -2.01 -5.19
CA ARG A 31 12.82 -1.10 -4.05
C ARG A 31 12.18 0.21 -4.46
N SER A 32 11.34 0.75 -3.61
CA SER A 32 10.70 2.04 -3.81
C SER A 32 10.86 2.88 -2.54
N THR A 33 11.37 4.09 -2.72
CA THR A 33 11.47 5.08 -1.64
C THR A 33 10.79 6.35 -2.11
N ALA A 34 9.89 6.88 -1.28
CA ALA A 34 9.26 8.17 -1.48
C ALA A 34 9.56 9.07 -0.29
N GLN A 35 9.85 10.33 -0.56
CA GLN A 35 9.95 11.37 0.46
C GLN A 35 9.09 12.55 0.03
N LEU A 36 8.17 12.95 0.88
CA LEU A 36 7.16 13.94 0.59
C LEU A 36 7.18 15.01 1.68
N ASP A 37 7.07 16.28 1.30
CA ASP A 37 6.64 17.34 2.20
C ASP A 37 5.11 17.38 2.18
N LEU A 38 4.51 17.19 3.33
CA LEU A 38 3.05 17.11 3.47
C LEU A 38 2.40 18.44 3.85
N LYS A 39 3.15 19.54 3.99
CA LYS A 39 2.62 20.85 4.42
C LYS A 39 1.42 21.26 3.59
N ASP A 40 1.57 21.33 2.28
CA ASP A 40 0.51 21.79 1.37
C ASP A 40 -0.67 20.81 1.33
N VAL A 41 -0.37 19.50 1.35
CA VAL A 41 -1.40 18.45 1.37
C VAL A 41 -2.25 18.55 2.64
N LEU A 42 -1.61 18.63 3.81
CA LEU A 42 -2.31 18.72 5.10
C LEU A 42 -3.08 20.02 5.22
N SER A 43 -2.53 21.13 4.73
CA SER A 43 -3.25 22.41 4.69
C SER A 43 -4.51 22.31 3.84
N GLY A 44 -4.42 21.68 2.66
CA GLY A 44 -5.57 21.44 1.77
C GLY A 44 -6.60 20.46 2.35
N LEU A 45 -6.18 19.55 3.24
CA LEU A 45 -7.07 18.64 3.97
C LEU A 45 -7.72 19.26 5.21
N GLY A 46 -7.53 20.57 5.47
CA GLY A 46 -8.20 21.28 6.54
C GLY A 46 -7.33 21.59 7.77
N MET A 47 -5.99 21.49 7.65
CA MET A 47 -5.04 21.76 8.72
C MET A 47 -4.13 22.98 8.46
N PRO A 48 -4.61 24.11 7.84
CA PRO A 48 -3.76 25.23 7.52
C PRO A 48 -3.23 25.95 8.77
N ASP A 49 -4.03 26.04 9.83
CA ASP A 49 -3.70 26.80 11.03
C ASP A 49 -2.51 26.22 11.80
N ALA A 50 -2.24 24.93 11.68
CA ALA A 50 -1.07 24.29 12.29
C ALA A 50 0.26 24.84 11.77
N PHE A 51 0.27 25.40 10.55
CA PHE A 51 1.43 25.96 9.88
C PHE A 51 1.52 27.48 9.96
N ASP A 52 0.50 28.13 10.54
CA ASP A 52 0.45 29.59 10.72
C ASP A 52 0.87 29.93 12.17
N PRO A 53 2.02 30.62 12.37
CA PRO A 53 2.49 30.96 13.70
C PRO A 53 1.51 31.84 14.51
N SER A 54 0.60 32.55 13.84
CA SER A 54 -0.40 33.39 14.49
C SER A 54 -1.64 32.63 14.94
N LYS A 55 -1.88 31.43 14.42
CA LYS A 55 -3.08 30.62 14.66
C LYS A 55 -2.81 29.28 15.31
N ALA A 56 -1.61 28.74 15.13
CA ALA A 56 -1.24 27.45 15.67
C ALA A 56 -1.41 27.39 17.19
N ASP A 57 -2.00 26.30 17.65
CA ASP A 57 -2.18 26.04 19.07
C ASP A 57 -1.66 24.65 19.42
N PHE A 58 -0.41 24.60 19.82
CA PHE A 58 0.25 23.43 20.37
C PHE A 58 0.53 23.58 21.88
N SER A 59 -0.30 24.37 22.56
CA SER A 59 -0.15 24.63 24.01
C SER A 59 -0.25 23.38 24.88
N GLY A 60 -0.87 22.31 24.36
CA GLY A 60 -0.84 20.99 25.00
C GLY A 60 0.55 20.37 25.13
N ILE A 61 1.54 20.85 24.35
CA ILE A 61 2.93 20.39 24.41
C ILE A 61 3.78 21.27 25.33
N THR A 62 3.68 22.59 25.18
CA THR A 62 4.56 23.56 25.87
C THR A 62 3.89 24.39 26.95
N GLY A 63 2.57 24.28 27.06
CA GLY A 63 1.77 25.16 27.94
C GLY A 63 1.53 26.58 27.37
N ARG A 64 2.07 26.89 26.17
CA ARG A 64 1.99 28.21 25.52
C ARG A 64 1.76 28.06 24.02
N ARG A 65 1.24 29.13 23.37
CA ARG A 65 1.06 29.19 21.91
C ARG A 65 2.29 29.81 21.25
N ASP A 66 3.42 29.12 21.33
CA ASP A 66 4.72 29.58 20.83
C ASP A 66 5.33 28.67 19.79
N ILE A 67 4.57 27.65 19.34
CA ILE A 67 5.01 26.68 18.35
C ILE A 67 4.02 26.64 17.18
N ALA A 68 4.57 26.58 15.96
CA ALA A 68 3.88 26.22 14.74
C ALA A 68 4.71 25.17 13.97
N LEU A 69 4.06 24.34 13.13
CA LEU A 69 4.77 23.41 12.27
C LEU A 69 5.43 24.17 11.12
N SER A 70 6.73 23.97 10.92
CA SER A 70 7.46 24.51 9.76
C SER A 70 7.37 23.60 8.54
N ALA A 71 7.43 22.29 8.75
CA ALA A 71 7.35 21.27 7.73
C ALA A 71 6.87 19.95 8.33
N VAL A 72 6.26 19.10 7.50
CA VAL A 72 5.94 17.72 7.84
C VAL A 72 6.53 16.81 6.76
N VAL A 73 7.62 16.12 7.08
CA VAL A 73 8.31 15.24 6.13
C VAL A 73 7.86 13.81 6.36
N HIS A 74 7.33 13.19 5.32
CA HIS A 74 6.97 11.77 5.29
C HIS A 74 7.94 11.00 4.39
N LYS A 75 8.51 9.92 4.91
CA LYS A 75 9.35 9.01 4.13
C LYS A 75 8.79 7.61 4.20
N ALA A 76 8.55 7.03 3.03
CA ALA A 76 8.09 5.65 2.88
C ALA A 76 9.14 4.82 2.13
N PHE A 77 9.28 3.56 2.50
CA PHE A 77 10.15 2.59 1.86
C PHE A 77 9.42 1.27 1.72
N VAL A 78 9.48 0.68 0.53
CA VAL A 78 8.96 -0.66 0.24
C VAL A 78 10.03 -1.44 -0.49
N GLU A 79 10.31 -2.64 -0.02
CA GLU A 79 11.20 -3.60 -0.67
C GLU A 79 10.45 -4.90 -0.89
N VAL A 80 10.48 -5.40 -2.12
CA VAL A 80 9.88 -6.67 -2.52
C VAL A 80 10.97 -7.63 -2.91
N GLU A 81 11.11 -8.71 -2.14
CA GLU A 81 12.09 -9.78 -2.31
C GLU A 81 11.40 -11.16 -2.25
N GLU A 82 12.09 -12.19 -2.69
CA GLU A 82 11.59 -13.57 -2.70
C GLU A 82 11.49 -14.23 -1.31
N LYS A 83 12.24 -13.71 -0.32
CA LYS A 83 12.37 -14.32 1.02
C LYS A 83 11.07 -14.44 1.82
N GLY A 84 10.02 -13.74 1.44
CA GLY A 84 8.70 -13.82 2.09
C GLY A 84 7.75 -14.88 1.50
N THR A 85 8.08 -15.48 0.36
CA THR A 85 7.15 -16.29 -0.42
C THR A 85 7.44 -17.80 -0.32
N GLU A 86 8.64 -18.23 0.02
CA GLU A 86 9.02 -19.66 0.07
C GLU A 86 8.32 -20.44 1.18
N ALA A 87 8.05 -19.84 2.32
CA ALA A 87 7.38 -20.52 3.43
C ALA A 87 5.91 -20.88 3.15
N ALA A 88 5.24 -20.16 2.25
CA ALA A 88 3.85 -20.42 1.88
C ALA A 88 3.72 -21.49 0.78
N ALA A 89 4.70 -21.60 -0.12
CA ALA A 89 4.67 -22.55 -1.24
C ALA A 89 4.87 -24.00 -0.76
N ALA A 90 5.70 -24.24 0.26
CA ALA A 90 5.95 -25.59 0.78
C ALA A 90 4.75 -26.17 1.55
N THR A 91 3.87 -25.35 2.10
CA THR A 91 2.72 -25.81 2.90
C THR A 91 1.48 -26.11 2.07
N ALA A 92 1.38 -25.60 0.84
CA ALA A 92 0.19 -25.76 -0.02
C ALA A 92 0.12 -27.12 -0.74
N VAL A 93 1.19 -27.93 -0.73
CA VAL A 93 1.25 -29.17 -1.50
C VAL A 93 0.67 -30.40 -0.76
N VAL A 94 0.39 -30.32 0.54
CA VAL A 94 0.05 -31.49 1.36
C VAL A 94 -1.45 -31.82 1.44
N GLY A 95 -2.34 -31.17 0.73
CA GLY A 95 -3.78 -31.34 0.92
C GLY A 95 -4.67 -31.57 -0.30
N VAL A 96 -4.15 -31.99 -1.46
CA VAL A 96 -5.01 -32.22 -2.64
C VAL A 96 -5.60 -33.62 -2.61
N ARG A 97 -6.88 -33.73 -2.25
CA ARG A 97 -7.68 -34.95 -2.49
C ARG A 97 -7.69 -35.25 -4.00
N MET A 98 -7.26 -36.47 -4.38
CA MET A 98 -7.15 -36.95 -5.77
C MET A 98 -8.50 -37.20 -6.45
N SER A 99 -9.43 -36.24 -6.50
CA SER A 99 -10.71 -36.44 -7.20
C SER A 99 -11.16 -35.29 -8.11
N ALA A 100 -10.32 -34.28 -8.32
CA ALA A 100 -10.63 -33.22 -9.29
C ALA A 100 -9.52 -33.15 -10.34
N ILE A 101 -9.90 -33.06 -11.63
CA ILE A 101 -8.96 -32.79 -12.72
C ILE A 101 -8.25 -31.47 -12.38
N PRO A 102 -6.92 -31.45 -12.19
CA PRO A 102 -6.20 -30.25 -11.80
C PRO A 102 -6.39 -29.19 -12.90
N ARG A 103 -7.00 -28.06 -12.57
CA ARG A 103 -6.99 -26.91 -13.49
C ARG A 103 -5.56 -26.38 -13.57
N PRO A 104 -5.04 -26.07 -14.76
CA PRO A 104 -3.71 -25.48 -14.86
C PRO A 104 -3.68 -24.16 -14.09
N PRO A 105 -2.55 -23.83 -13.41
CA PRO A 105 -2.42 -22.58 -12.66
C PRO A 105 -2.57 -21.38 -13.61
N VAL A 106 -3.19 -20.33 -13.12
CA VAL A 106 -3.27 -19.04 -13.83
C VAL A 106 -1.87 -18.46 -13.89
N VAL A 107 -1.40 -18.07 -15.07
CA VAL A 107 -0.12 -17.37 -15.23
C VAL A 107 -0.34 -15.88 -15.07
N PHE A 108 0.31 -15.28 -14.08
CA PHE A 108 0.29 -13.84 -13.84
C PHE A 108 1.73 -13.30 -13.89
N ARG A 109 2.00 -12.40 -14.82
CA ARG A 109 3.30 -11.76 -15.00
C ARG A 109 3.16 -10.25 -14.84
N ALA A 110 3.87 -9.68 -13.87
CA ALA A 110 3.92 -8.24 -13.63
C ALA A 110 5.09 -7.61 -14.43
N ASP A 111 5.06 -7.74 -15.76
CA ASP A 111 6.08 -7.30 -16.71
C ASP A 111 5.76 -5.96 -17.38
N ARG A 112 4.77 -5.24 -16.89
CA ARG A 112 4.33 -3.91 -17.34
C ARG A 112 4.17 -2.98 -16.15
N PRO A 113 4.12 -1.65 -16.34
CA PRO A 113 3.82 -0.72 -15.25
C PRO A 113 2.57 -1.14 -14.47
N PHE A 114 2.67 -1.23 -13.16
CA PHE A 114 1.56 -1.65 -12.30
C PHE A 114 1.47 -0.81 -11.03
N LEU A 115 0.27 -0.80 -10.45
CA LEU A 115 0.02 -0.29 -9.12
C LEU A 115 0.11 -1.43 -8.11
N TYR A 116 0.65 -1.14 -6.94
CA TYR A 116 0.65 -2.07 -5.81
C TYR A 116 0.07 -1.41 -4.58
N LEU A 117 -0.60 -2.23 -3.76
CA LEU A 117 -1.12 -1.82 -2.47
C LEU A 117 -0.71 -2.84 -1.42
N ILE A 118 -0.35 -2.36 -0.24
CA ILE A 118 -0.22 -3.18 0.96
C ILE A 118 -1.39 -2.80 1.87
N ARG A 119 -2.23 -3.77 2.17
CA ARG A 119 -3.46 -3.58 2.93
C ARG A 119 -3.48 -4.50 4.15
N ASP A 120 -3.89 -3.96 5.28
CA ASP A 120 -4.22 -4.80 6.43
C ASP A 120 -5.51 -5.58 6.16
N THR A 121 -5.45 -6.89 6.25
CA THR A 121 -6.59 -7.77 5.94
C THR A 121 -7.70 -7.75 6.99
N LYS A 122 -7.38 -7.33 8.22
CA LYS A 122 -8.34 -7.26 9.33
C LYS A 122 -9.13 -5.95 9.31
N SER A 123 -8.44 -4.82 9.30
CA SER A 123 -9.06 -3.49 9.31
C SER A 123 -9.49 -3.02 7.92
N GLY A 124 -8.87 -3.54 6.88
CA GLY A 124 -9.04 -3.07 5.51
C GLY A 124 -8.24 -1.81 5.19
N ALA A 125 -7.47 -1.29 6.13
CA ALA A 125 -6.67 -0.08 5.92
C ALA A 125 -5.60 -0.28 4.87
N ILE A 126 -5.43 0.69 3.96
CA ILE A 126 -4.32 0.74 3.02
C ILE A 126 -3.12 1.33 3.76
N LEU A 127 -2.06 0.52 3.93
CA LEU A 127 -0.83 0.91 4.61
C LEU A 127 0.16 1.55 3.63
N PHE A 128 0.24 1.01 2.40
CA PHE A 128 1.08 1.54 1.34
C PHE A 128 0.34 1.47 0.01
N ILE A 129 0.59 2.47 -0.82
CA ILE A 129 0.17 2.50 -2.22
C ILE A 129 1.34 3.04 -3.04
N GLY A 130 1.61 2.41 -4.17
CA GLY A 130 2.68 2.85 -5.04
C GLY A 130 2.49 2.39 -6.48
N ARG A 131 3.33 2.94 -7.36
CA ARG A 131 3.40 2.60 -8.77
C ARG A 131 4.82 2.19 -9.14
N LEU A 132 4.96 1.05 -9.81
CA LEU A 132 6.20 0.65 -10.46
C LEU A 132 6.07 0.89 -11.96
N GLU A 133 6.90 1.79 -12.49
CA GLU A 133 6.85 2.18 -13.91
C GLU A 133 7.72 1.31 -14.80
N LYS A 134 8.78 0.72 -14.23
CA LYS A 134 9.73 -0.15 -14.94
C LYS A 134 9.93 -1.40 -14.09
N PRO A 135 9.08 -2.40 -14.27
CA PRO A 135 9.23 -3.70 -13.62
C PRO A 135 10.43 -4.49 -14.16
#